data_07d48185e683f08abc4dbd209adadd55
#
_entry.id   07d48185e683f08abc4dbd209adadd55
#
_cell.length_a   1.000
_cell.length_b   1.000
_cell.length_c   1.000
_cell.angle_alpha   90.00
_cell.angle_beta   90.00
_cell.angle_gamma   90.00
#
_symmetry.space_group_name_H-M   'P 1'
#
loop_
_entity.id
_entity.type
_entity.pdbx_description
1 polymer ?
#
loop_
_entity_poly.entity_id
_entity_poly.type
_entity_poly.pdbx_seq_one_letter_code
_entity_poly.pdbx_strand_id
1 'polypeptide(L)'
;MDRKSFINQLTGGLTLTCISCMMQACSKEDGTTPSNNTGNNNNNNNNNNNSNSGSNVILTVNLNSQLLAINDFVLDKGVVVVRTASGNVATSFVAFSSACPHAGATINFVKSSSTFNCSAHGSNFSIDGSVTNGPASSALQKKTVEIDGTNLNVK
;
A
#
# COMPACT_ATOMS: atom_id res chain seq x y z
N MET A 1 -32.27 15.06 29.36
CA MET A 1 -30.79 14.88 29.56
C MET A 1 -30.09 15.75 28.53
N ASP A 2 -29.47 16.81 29.05
CA ASP A 2 -29.07 17.99 28.28
C ASP A 2 -27.84 17.84 27.42
N ARG A 3 -27.95 18.27 26.16
CA ARG A 3 -26.89 18.28 25.12
C ARG A 3 -26.02 19.54 25.15
N LYS A 4 -25.74 20.09 26.34
CA LYS A 4 -24.96 21.34 26.44
C LYS A 4 -23.91 21.21 27.52
N SER A 5 -22.76 20.60 27.24
CA SER A 5 -21.58 20.78 28.11
C SER A 5 -20.32 20.12 27.52
N PHE A 6 -19.85 20.60 26.36
CA PHE A 6 -18.50 20.25 25.89
C PHE A 6 -17.88 21.31 24.96
N ILE A 7 -18.15 22.59 25.29
CA ILE A 7 -17.38 23.67 24.64
C ILE A 7 -16.91 24.59 25.77
N ASN A 8 -15.76 24.33 26.32
CA ASN A 8 -14.88 25.32 26.95
C ASN A 8 -13.62 24.62 27.43
N GLN A 9 -12.55 24.81 26.71
CA GLN A 9 -11.17 25.04 27.19
C GLN A 9 -10.20 24.83 26.02
N LEU A 10 -9.92 25.88 25.34
CA LEU A 10 -8.61 26.08 24.71
C LEU A 10 -8.43 27.58 24.40
N THR A 11 -8.09 28.32 25.45
CA THR A 11 -7.44 29.62 25.31
C THR A 11 -6.06 29.52 25.95
N GLY A 12 -5.05 29.90 25.24
CA GLY A 12 -3.78 30.29 25.84
C GLY A 12 -2.52 29.68 25.23
N GLY A 13 -1.76 30.51 24.53
CA GLY A 13 -0.37 30.20 24.30
C GLY A 13 0.20 30.60 22.96
N LEU A 14 0.16 31.90 22.65
CA LEU A 14 1.01 32.53 21.65
C LEU A 14 2.44 32.63 22.20
N THR A 15 3.43 32.01 21.58
CA THR A 15 4.80 32.51 21.64
C THR A 15 5.43 32.41 20.26
N LEU A 16 5.58 33.60 19.68
CA LEU A 16 6.49 33.89 18.58
C LEU A 16 7.93 33.70 19.06
N THR A 17 8.74 32.97 18.32
CA THR A 17 10.17 33.25 18.24
C THR A 17 10.62 33.08 16.81
N CYS A 18 10.80 34.22 16.15
CA CYS A 18 11.64 34.37 14.97
C CYS A 18 13.11 34.34 15.40
N ILE A 19 13.94 33.59 14.72
CA ILE A 19 15.37 33.86 14.50
C ILE A 19 15.72 33.13 13.21
N SER A 20 15.78 33.82 12.12
CA SER A 20 16.91 34.50 11.52
C SER A 20 17.90 33.55 10.80
N CYS A 21 17.79 33.58 9.48
CA CYS A 21 18.88 33.83 8.51
C CYS A 21 20.18 33.04 8.68
N MET A 22 20.53 32.23 7.68
CA MET A 22 21.76 32.49 6.94
C MET A 22 21.77 31.80 5.59
N MET A 23 21.80 32.63 4.59
CA MET A 23 22.25 32.29 3.24
C MET A 23 23.73 31.93 3.29
N GLN A 24 24.12 30.89 2.57
CA GLN A 24 25.44 30.92 1.91
C GLN A 24 25.37 30.16 0.60
N ALA A 25 25.64 30.93 -0.42
CA ALA A 25 25.75 30.57 -1.81
C ALA A 25 27.18 30.15 -2.18
N CYS A 26 27.26 29.52 -3.36
CA CYS A 26 28.49 29.34 -4.20
C CYS A 26 29.45 28.22 -3.76
N SER A 27 29.95 27.36 -4.65
CA SER A 27 30.41 27.59 -6.02
C SER A 27 30.50 26.27 -6.79
N LYS A 28 30.45 26.37 -8.10
CA LYS A 28 30.91 25.42 -9.11
C LYS A 28 32.41 25.13 -8.95
N GLU A 29 32.85 23.92 -9.28
CA GLU A 29 33.89 23.71 -10.29
C GLU A 29 34.03 22.23 -10.69
N ASP A 30 34.34 22.09 -11.95
CA ASP A 30 34.61 20.94 -12.80
C ASP A 30 35.80 20.08 -12.35
N GLY A 31 35.83 18.84 -12.83
CA GLY A 31 37.12 18.22 -13.10
C GLY A 31 37.27 16.73 -12.84
N THR A 32 37.01 15.92 -13.87
CA THR A 32 37.88 14.80 -14.29
C THR A 32 38.10 13.60 -13.38
N THR A 33 37.65 12.42 -13.87
CA THR A 33 38.15 11.07 -13.59
C THR A 33 39.67 10.95 -13.83
N PRO A 34 40.42 9.95 -13.30
CA PRO A 34 40.09 8.54 -13.32
C PRO A 34 40.65 7.66 -12.14
N SER A 35 40.03 6.49 -12.02
CA SER A 35 40.66 5.15 -11.83
C SER A 35 41.42 4.80 -10.55
N ASN A 36 41.03 3.61 -10.11
CA ASN A 36 41.77 2.51 -9.50
C ASN A 36 41.74 2.30 -7.98
N ASN A 37 41.00 1.27 -7.65
CA ASN A 37 41.52 -0.02 -7.10
C ASN A 37 41.63 -0.17 -5.58
N THR A 38 41.18 -1.36 -5.19
CA THR A 38 41.60 -2.17 -4.07
C THR A 38 40.87 -2.08 -2.76
N GLY A 39 39.97 -3.04 -2.62
CA GLY A 39 39.88 -3.99 -1.52
C GLY A 39 39.66 -3.48 -0.11
N ASN A 40 38.51 -3.75 0.42
CA ASN A 40 38.50 -4.40 1.74
C ASN A 40 37.20 -5.16 1.99
N ASN A 41 37.34 -6.42 2.25
CA ASN A 41 36.37 -7.33 2.81
C ASN A 41 35.77 -6.75 4.11
N ASN A 42 34.48 -6.61 4.18
CA ASN A 42 33.79 -6.75 5.43
C ASN A 42 32.56 -7.66 5.24
N ASN A 43 32.82 -8.86 5.63
CA ASN A 43 31.92 -9.99 5.80
C ASN A 43 30.87 -9.59 6.85
N ASN A 44 29.70 -9.17 6.44
CA ASN A 44 28.55 -9.10 7.32
C ASN A 44 27.56 -10.17 6.85
N ASN A 45 27.77 -11.35 7.43
CA ASN A 45 27.00 -12.55 7.26
C ASN A 45 25.60 -12.33 7.89
N ASN A 46 24.71 -11.72 7.16
CA ASN A 46 23.28 -11.73 7.51
C ASN A 46 22.63 -12.87 6.75
N ASN A 47 22.68 -14.04 7.38
CA ASN A 47 22.11 -15.27 6.90
C ASN A 47 20.57 -15.16 6.91
N ASN A 48 20.03 -14.50 5.92
CA ASN A 48 18.61 -14.51 5.63
C ASN A 48 18.36 -15.65 4.64
N ASN A 49 18.13 -16.85 5.18
CA ASN A 49 17.66 -17.99 4.39
C ASN A 49 16.30 -17.64 3.78
N ASN A 50 16.32 -16.87 2.71
CA ASN A 50 15.19 -16.75 1.81
C ASN A 50 15.28 -17.91 0.81
N SER A 51 14.57 -18.99 1.11
CA SER A 51 14.30 -20.05 0.14
C SER A 51 13.50 -19.45 -1.02
N ASN A 52 14.22 -18.93 -2.00
CA ASN A 52 13.67 -18.42 -3.24
C ASN A 52 13.22 -19.59 -4.11
N SER A 53 12.06 -20.13 -3.84
CA SER A 53 11.28 -20.87 -4.83
C SER A 53 10.73 -19.82 -5.80
N GLY A 54 11.17 -19.82 -7.06
CA GLY A 54 10.97 -18.80 -8.08
C GLY A 54 9.52 -18.37 -8.34
N SER A 55 9.00 -17.55 -7.48
CA SER A 55 7.65 -16.99 -7.54
C SER A 55 7.77 -15.48 -7.52
N ASN A 56 7.31 -14.81 -8.57
CA ASN A 56 7.20 -13.36 -8.63
C ASN A 56 6.19 -12.85 -7.58
N VAL A 57 6.60 -12.76 -6.31
CA VAL A 57 5.79 -12.14 -5.27
C VAL A 57 5.77 -10.64 -5.49
N ILE A 58 4.59 -10.10 -5.77
CA ILE A 58 4.36 -8.66 -5.97
C ILE A 58 4.27 -7.94 -4.62
N LEU A 59 3.53 -8.52 -3.67
CA LEU A 59 3.26 -7.94 -2.36
C LEU A 59 3.24 -9.03 -1.29
N THR A 60 3.85 -8.75 -0.14
CA THR A 60 3.74 -9.56 1.08
C THR A 60 3.07 -8.73 2.18
N VAL A 61 2.04 -9.30 2.81
CA VAL A 61 1.27 -8.67 3.90
C VAL A 61 1.37 -9.53 5.15
N ASN A 62 1.72 -8.92 6.30
CA ASN A 62 1.78 -9.64 7.58
C ASN A 62 0.39 -9.65 8.24
N LEU A 63 -0.20 -10.84 8.38
CA LEU A 63 -1.54 -11.05 8.91
C LEU A 63 -1.66 -10.87 10.43
N ASN A 64 -0.54 -10.70 11.16
CA ASN A 64 -0.58 -10.33 12.58
C ASN A 64 -0.80 -8.84 12.82
N SER A 65 -0.58 -8.02 11.80
CA SER A 65 -0.69 -6.55 11.91
C SER A 65 -1.62 -5.92 10.89
N GLN A 66 -1.97 -6.63 9.82
CA GLN A 66 -2.80 -6.11 8.73
C GLN A 66 -3.87 -7.12 8.35
N LEU A 67 -4.95 -6.64 7.72
CA LEU A 67 -6.08 -7.47 7.29
C LEU A 67 -6.67 -8.28 8.46
N LEU A 68 -6.86 -7.65 9.63
CA LEU A 68 -7.29 -8.32 10.86
C LEU A 68 -8.78 -8.63 10.91
N ALA A 69 -9.60 -7.80 10.26
CA ALA A 69 -11.05 -7.93 10.21
C ALA A 69 -11.56 -8.13 8.77
N ILE A 70 -12.77 -8.71 8.62
CA ILE A 70 -13.46 -8.80 7.33
C ILE A 70 -13.65 -7.38 6.77
N ASN A 71 -13.43 -7.23 5.46
CA ASN A 71 -13.38 -5.96 4.74
C ASN A 71 -12.16 -5.08 5.06
N ASP A 72 -11.19 -5.55 5.86
CA ASP A 72 -9.88 -4.89 5.85
C ASP A 72 -9.21 -5.10 4.50
N PHE A 73 -8.49 -4.08 4.06
CA PHE A 73 -7.81 -4.14 2.78
C PHE A 73 -6.43 -3.47 2.82
N VAL A 74 -5.58 -3.90 1.91
CA VAL A 74 -4.29 -3.28 1.60
C VAL A 74 -4.28 -2.95 0.12
N LEU A 75 -3.89 -1.72 -0.22
CA LEU A 75 -3.69 -1.24 -1.59
C LEU A 75 -2.24 -0.80 -1.70
N ASP A 76 -1.41 -1.60 -2.34
CA ASP A 76 0.02 -1.33 -2.49
C ASP A 76 0.57 -2.06 -3.73
N LYS A 77 1.67 -1.55 -4.28
CA LYS A 77 2.41 -2.14 -5.42
C LYS A 77 1.52 -2.55 -6.60
N GLY A 78 0.47 -1.77 -6.86
CA GLY A 78 -0.43 -2.01 -8.01
C GLY A 78 -1.42 -3.16 -7.79
N VAL A 79 -1.59 -3.63 -6.56
CA VAL A 79 -2.59 -4.64 -6.20
C VAL A 79 -3.44 -4.18 -5.03
N VAL A 80 -4.69 -4.65 -4.98
CA VAL A 80 -5.58 -4.52 -3.84
C VAL A 80 -5.86 -5.92 -3.29
N VAL A 81 -5.71 -6.09 -1.97
CA VAL A 81 -6.03 -7.31 -1.25
C VAL A 81 -7.11 -7.01 -0.23
N VAL A 82 -8.15 -7.81 -0.18
CA VAL A 82 -9.26 -7.67 0.77
C VAL A 82 -9.47 -8.97 1.52
N ARG A 83 -9.65 -8.89 2.84
CA ARG A 83 -10.11 -10.04 3.65
C ARG A 83 -11.63 -10.19 3.49
N THR A 84 -12.09 -11.34 3.03
CA THR A 84 -13.51 -11.64 2.78
C THR A 84 -14.12 -12.60 3.79
N ALA A 85 -13.29 -13.36 4.51
CA ALA A 85 -13.73 -14.31 5.53
C ALA A 85 -12.75 -14.39 6.71
N SER A 86 -13.20 -15.01 7.80
CA SER A 86 -12.35 -15.34 8.94
C SER A 86 -11.34 -16.44 8.60
N GLY A 87 -10.22 -16.44 9.35
CA GLY A 87 -9.13 -17.42 9.16
C GLY A 87 -8.03 -16.90 8.22
N ASN A 88 -6.84 -17.46 8.38
CA ASN A 88 -5.65 -17.12 7.60
C ASN A 88 -5.36 -18.20 6.54
N VAL A 89 -6.34 -18.44 5.67
CA VAL A 89 -6.25 -19.35 4.53
C VAL A 89 -6.45 -18.56 3.23
N ALA A 90 -5.88 -19.01 2.13
CA ALA A 90 -5.89 -18.27 0.87
C ALA A 90 -7.31 -17.92 0.39
N THR A 91 -8.29 -18.78 0.65
CA THR A 91 -9.69 -18.55 0.28
C THR A 91 -10.40 -17.48 1.11
N SER A 92 -9.80 -17.03 2.23
CA SER A 92 -10.32 -15.92 3.03
C SER A 92 -9.95 -14.54 2.46
N PHE A 93 -9.27 -14.48 1.33
CA PHE A 93 -8.81 -13.25 0.72
C PHE A 93 -9.10 -13.22 -0.78
N VAL A 94 -9.33 -12.03 -1.28
CA VAL A 94 -9.32 -11.75 -2.72
C VAL A 94 -8.22 -10.74 -3.03
N ALA A 95 -7.56 -10.89 -4.17
CA ALA A 95 -6.56 -9.96 -4.64
C ALA A 95 -6.76 -9.67 -6.13
N PHE A 96 -6.65 -8.39 -6.48
CA PHE A 96 -6.79 -7.93 -7.86
C PHE A 96 -5.70 -6.91 -8.21
N SER A 97 -5.42 -6.75 -9.50
CA SER A 97 -4.74 -5.55 -9.99
C SER A 97 -5.53 -4.32 -9.59
N SER A 98 -4.87 -3.31 -9.08
CA SER A 98 -5.52 -2.02 -8.76
C SER A 98 -5.77 -1.16 -9.98
N ALA A 99 -5.35 -1.57 -11.17
CA ALA A 99 -5.60 -0.87 -12.41
C ALA A 99 -7.01 -1.19 -12.94
N CYS A 100 -7.83 -0.15 -13.11
CA CYS A 100 -9.16 -0.27 -13.69
C CYS A 100 -9.07 -0.74 -15.15
N PRO A 101 -9.80 -1.79 -15.54
CA PRO A 101 -9.73 -2.34 -16.90
C PRO A 101 -10.30 -1.41 -17.98
N HIS A 102 -10.98 -0.33 -17.60
CA HIS A 102 -11.44 0.68 -18.58
C HIS A 102 -10.28 1.55 -19.10
N ALA A 103 -9.49 2.16 -18.21
CA ALA A 103 -8.46 3.15 -18.58
C ALA A 103 -7.24 3.17 -17.64
N GLY A 104 -7.02 2.11 -16.86
CA GLY A 104 -5.84 1.96 -16.02
C GLY A 104 -5.81 2.79 -14.71
N ALA A 105 -6.83 3.60 -14.43
CA ALA A 105 -6.89 4.37 -13.19
C ALA A 105 -6.97 3.45 -11.97
N THR A 106 -6.44 3.91 -10.84
CA THR A 106 -6.46 3.12 -9.60
C THR A 106 -7.89 2.95 -9.08
N ILE A 107 -8.28 1.71 -8.77
CA ILE A 107 -9.54 1.39 -8.10
C ILE A 107 -9.43 1.57 -6.59
N ASN A 108 -10.54 1.89 -5.94
CA ASN A 108 -10.68 2.00 -4.50
C ASN A 108 -11.61 0.90 -3.97
N PHE A 109 -11.31 0.38 -2.77
CA PHE A 109 -12.22 -0.52 -2.08
C PHE A 109 -13.16 0.26 -1.16
N VAL A 110 -14.46 0.03 -1.27
CA VAL A 110 -15.51 0.67 -0.46
C VAL A 110 -15.98 -0.33 0.60
N LYS A 111 -15.45 -0.20 1.83
CA LYS A 111 -15.72 -1.13 2.95
C LYS A 111 -17.21 -1.28 3.27
N SER A 112 -17.98 -0.19 3.22
CA SER A 112 -19.40 -0.18 3.60
C SER A 112 -20.28 -1.04 2.70
N SER A 113 -19.92 -1.19 1.44
CA SER A 113 -20.66 -1.99 0.44
C SER A 113 -19.92 -3.25 0.02
N SER A 114 -18.68 -3.45 0.47
CA SER A 114 -17.80 -4.55 0.05
C SER A 114 -17.65 -4.60 -1.48
N THR A 115 -17.45 -3.45 -2.11
CA THR A 115 -17.32 -3.30 -3.57
C THR A 115 -16.07 -2.53 -3.94
N PHE A 116 -15.69 -2.59 -5.22
CA PHE A 116 -14.63 -1.72 -5.73
C PHE A 116 -15.24 -0.64 -6.62
N ASN A 117 -14.64 0.54 -6.59
CA ASN A 117 -15.03 1.70 -7.39
C ASN A 117 -13.81 2.30 -8.10
N CYS A 118 -13.99 2.66 -9.36
CA CYS A 118 -13.05 3.45 -10.13
C CYS A 118 -13.59 4.87 -10.26
N SER A 119 -13.08 5.80 -9.44
CA SER A 119 -13.57 7.18 -9.39
C SER A 119 -13.31 7.99 -10.66
N ALA A 120 -12.39 7.55 -11.51
CA ALA A 120 -12.06 8.28 -12.75
C ALA A 120 -13.23 8.36 -13.72
N HIS A 121 -13.99 7.25 -13.89
CA HIS A 121 -15.13 7.21 -14.82
C HIS A 121 -16.34 6.45 -14.27
N GLY A 122 -16.38 6.14 -12.96
CA GLY A 122 -17.55 5.58 -12.30
C GLY A 122 -17.77 4.07 -12.47
N SER A 123 -16.81 3.30 -12.98
CA SER A 123 -16.95 1.84 -13.01
C SER A 123 -17.02 1.26 -11.60
N ASN A 124 -17.92 0.30 -11.37
CA ASN A 124 -18.06 -0.40 -10.10
C ASN A 124 -17.91 -1.92 -10.32
N PHE A 125 -17.38 -2.58 -9.29
CA PHE A 125 -17.14 -4.02 -9.31
C PHE A 125 -17.57 -4.64 -7.97
N SER A 126 -18.10 -5.85 -8.03
CA SER A 126 -18.42 -6.65 -6.85
C SER A 126 -17.16 -7.17 -6.15
N ILE A 127 -17.33 -7.78 -4.99
CA ILE A 127 -16.21 -8.30 -4.19
C ILE A 127 -15.41 -9.41 -4.92
N ASP A 128 -16.02 -10.11 -5.86
CA ASP A 128 -15.36 -11.12 -6.72
C ASP A 128 -14.67 -10.52 -7.95
N GLY A 129 -14.75 -9.20 -8.12
CA GLY A 129 -14.14 -8.45 -9.23
C GLY A 129 -15.00 -8.31 -10.46
N SER A 130 -16.21 -8.85 -10.50
CA SER A 130 -17.14 -8.74 -11.64
C SER A 130 -17.65 -7.31 -11.79
N VAL A 131 -17.84 -6.85 -13.05
CA VAL A 131 -18.39 -5.52 -13.34
C VAL A 131 -19.86 -5.45 -12.90
N THR A 132 -20.19 -4.45 -12.10
CA THR A 132 -21.58 -4.14 -11.70
C THR A 132 -22.09 -2.87 -12.35
N ASN A 133 -21.18 -1.95 -12.72
CA ASN A 133 -21.49 -0.74 -13.48
C ASN A 133 -20.30 -0.35 -14.35
N GLY A 134 -20.56 -0.03 -15.62
CA GLY A 134 -19.55 0.44 -16.56
C GLY A 134 -19.02 1.86 -16.26
N PRO A 135 -18.10 2.37 -17.08
CA PRO A 135 -17.79 1.96 -18.46
C PRO A 135 -16.79 0.79 -18.65
N ALA A 136 -16.20 0.23 -17.58
CA ALA A 136 -15.40 -0.97 -17.73
C ALA A 136 -16.23 -2.13 -18.34
N SER A 137 -15.67 -2.83 -19.32
CA SER A 137 -16.31 -3.96 -20.01
C SER A 137 -15.82 -5.33 -19.56
N SER A 138 -14.77 -5.38 -18.72
CA SER A 138 -14.19 -6.61 -18.21
C SER A 138 -13.97 -6.54 -16.72
N ALA A 139 -13.99 -7.72 -16.06
CA ALA A 139 -13.73 -7.87 -14.63
C ALA A 139 -12.31 -7.41 -14.24
N LEU A 140 -12.11 -7.16 -12.95
CA LEU A 140 -10.79 -6.88 -12.39
C LEU A 140 -9.87 -8.08 -12.61
N GLN A 141 -8.61 -7.81 -12.94
CA GLN A 141 -7.60 -8.85 -13.11
C GLN A 141 -7.27 -9.48 -11.76
N LYS A 142 -7.67 -10.74 -11.56
CA LYS A 142 -7.41 -11.48 -10.35
C LYS A 142 -5.93 -11.80 -10.21
N LYS A 143 -5.43 -11.77 -8.96
CA LYS A 143 -4.09 -12.15 -8.54
C LYS A 143 -4.16 -13.38 -7.64
N THR A 144 -3.09 -14.17 -7.65
CA THR A 144 -3.00 -15.36 -6.81
C THR A 144 -2.59 -14.96 -5.39
N VAL A 145 -3.27 -15.54 -4.40
CA VAL A 145 -2.94 -15.39 -2.98
C VAL A 145 -2.40 -16.70 -2.46
N GLU A 146 -1.27 -16.64 -1.77
CA GLU A 146 -0.67 -17.77 -1.05
C GLU A 146 -0.40 -17.37 0.40
N ILE A 147 -0.57 -18.31 1.33
CA ILE A 147 -0.28 -18.11 2.75
C ILE A 147 0.95 -18.93 3.10
N ASP A 148 1.93 -18.24 3.72
CA ASP A 148 3.14 -18.84 4.28
C ASP A 148 3.29 -18.37 5.73
N GLY A 149 2.93 -19.25 6.66
CA GLY A 149 2.85 -18.91 8.09
C GLY A 149 1.90 -17.74 8.35
N THR A 150 2.45 -16.62 8.78
CA THR A 150 1.72 -15.36 9.02
C THR A 150 1.77 -14.38 7.85
N ASN A 151 2.42 -14.76 6.76
CA ASN A 151 2.55 -13.90 5.60
C ASN A 151 1.57 -14.30 4.49
N LEU A 152 0.86 -13.32 3.96
CA LEU A 152 0.09 -13.41 2.74
C LEU A 152 0.94 -12.89 1.59
N ASN A 153 1.16 -13.70 0.58
CA ASN A 153 1.91 -13.36 -0.62
C ASN A 153 0.96 -13.24 -1.82
N VAL A 154 1.05 -12.14 -2.55
CA VAL A 154 0.33 -11.91 -3.82
C VAL A 154 1.29 -12.08 -4.99
N LYS A 155 0.82 -12.82 -6.01
CA LYS A 155 1.58 -13.12 -7.24
C LYS A 155 0.83 -12.68 -8.49
#